data_ca2418f7b82f4c9cfa05ce1ddabae37f
#
_entry.id   ca2418f7b82f4c9cfa05ce1ddabae37f
#
_cell.length_a   1.000
_cell.length_b   1.000
_cell.length_c   1.000
_cell.angle_alpha   90.00
_cell.angle_beta   90.00
_cell.angle_gamma   90.00
#
_symmetry.space_group_name_H-M   'P 1'
#
loop_
_entity.id
_entity.type
_entity.pdbx_description
1 polymer ?
#
loop_
_entity_poly.entity_id
_entity_poly.type
_entity_poly.pdbx_seq_one_letter_code
_entity_poly.pdbx_strand_id
1 'polypeptide(L)'
;MPTFTLYEQFIQDCHVAIEDSNLEQCFQLLFKTADPKSSVYDDIRQQSALFKFSAKANHNALLSRDQYRKEYSQTIGALLALLKALKENDCIFIDDIHERILVLSFAESKIDWTAIFPRKKFSHIKIVNYNDVVSEDYQSPIIVLFDDSGPNARPYMLRFAEEMPLAHFLYFGETNPFTESRKRNPQDAAIFDRCANANSKFTVHARLRELLEFRKIYGVP
;
A
#
# COMPACT_ATOMS: atom_id res chain seq x y z
N MET A 1 -24.16 -1.92 2.95
CA MET A 1 -23.16 -2.14 4.01
C MET A 1 -22.15 -1.02 3.91
N PRO A 2 -21.72 -0.39 5.00
CA PRO A 2 -20.66 0.60 4.92
C PRO A 2 -19.39 -0.10 4.42
N THR A 3 -18.84 0.36 3.31
CA THR A 3 -17.53 -0.07 2.79
C THR A 3 -16.47 0.64 3.61
N PHE A 4 -15.90 -0.03 4.59
CA PHE A 4 -14.72 0.47 5.30
C PHE A 4 -13.55 0.57 4.34
N THR A 5 -12.77 1.64 4.46
CA THR A 5 -11.47 1.73 3.78
C THR A 5 -10.50 0.73 4.40
N LEU A 6 -9.44 0.35 3.67
CA LEU A 6 -8.39 -0.53 4.23
C LEU A 6 -7.75 0.07 5.49
N TYR A 7 -7.65 1.39 5.55
CA TYR A 7 -7.13 2.09 6.72
C TYR A 7 -8.09 1.96 7.91
N GLU A 8 -9.39 2.20 7.71
CA GLU A 8 -10.39 2.04 8.78
C GLU A 8 -10.45 0.61 9.28
N GLN A 9 -10.40 -0.38 8.38
CA GLN A 9 -10.34 -1.78 8.76
C GLN A 9 -9.08 -2.09 9.59
N PHE A 10 -7.92 -1.62 9.15
CA PHE A 10 -6.67 -1.79 9.90
C PHE A 10 -6.72 -1.17 11.30
N ILE A 11 -7.24 0.07 11.41
CA ILE A 11 -7.43 0.73 12.71
C ILE A 11 -8.39 -0.08 13.58
N GLN A 12 -9.48 -0.58 13.01
CA GLN A 12 -10.44 -1.43 13.71
C GLN A 12 -9.79 -2.74 14.20
N ASP A 13 -9.00 -3.41 13.36
CA ASP A 13 -8.29 -4.63 13.72
C ASP A 13 -7.31 -4.40 14.87
N CYS A 14 -6.62 -3.24 14.88
CA CYS A 14 -5.77 -2.86 16.00
C CYS A 14 -6.59 -2.62 17.29
N HIS A 15 -7.74 -1.97 17.20
CA HIS A 15 -8.63 -1.78 18.37
C HIS A 15 -9.13 -3.12 18.93
N VAL A 16 -9.57 -4.03 18.07
CA VAL A 16 -9.98 -5.39 18.47
C VAL A 16 -8.82 -6.11 19.19
N ALA A 17 -7.62 -6.05 18.64
CA ALA A 17 -6.45 -6.67 19.29
C ALA A 17 -6.15 -6.08 20.69
N ILE A 18 -6.36 -4.77 20.88
CA ILE A 18 -6.22 -4.12 22.19
C ILE A 18 -7.34 -4.56 23.15
N GLU A 19 -8.59 -4.59 22.70
CA GLU A 19 -9.76 -5.02 23.49
C GLU A 19 -9.63 -6.48 23.94
N ASP A 20 -9.12 -7.35 23.05
CA ASP A 20 -8.83 -8.76 23.35
C ASP A 20 -7.58 -8.95 24.22
N SER A 21 -6.96 -7.86 24.67
CA SER A 21 -5.72 -7.90 25.45
C SER A 21 -4.54 -8.57 24.73
N ASN A 22 -4.56 -8.60 23.38
CA ASN A 22 -3.52 -9.16 22.54
C ASN A 22 -2.62 -8.05 21.96
N LEU A 23 -1.86 -7.39 22.84
CA LEU A 23 -1.00 -6.26 22.45
C LEU A 23 0.11 -6.68 21.47
N GLU A 24 0.56 -7.93 21.52
CA GLU A 24 1.55 -8.45 20.59
C GLU A 24 1.01 -8.47 19.16
N GLN A 25 -0.23 -8.90 18.97
CA GLN A 25 -0.89 -8.85 17.67
C GLN A 25 -1.06 -7.41 17.19
N CYS A 26 -1.44 -6.48 18.08
CA CYS A 26 -1.53 -5.07 17.73
C CYS A 26 -0.18 -4.52 17.21
N PHE A 27 0.93 -4.81 17.91
CA PHE A 27 2.26 -4.42 17.45
C PHE A 27 2.65 -5.07 16.11
N GLN A 28 2.31 -6.35 15.90
CA GLN A 28 2.55 -7.02 14.62
C GLN A 28 1.81 -6.33 13.47
N LEU A 29 0.52 -5.98 13.66
CA LEU A 29 -0.26 -5.23 12.68
C LEU A 29 0.36 -3.86 12.39
N LEU A 30 0.77 -3.13 13.43
CA LEU A 30 1.43 -1.83 13.28
C LEU A 30 2.74 -1.94 12.51
N PHE A 31 3.63 -2.88 12.85
CA PHE A 31 4.90 -3.07 12.14
C PHE A 31 4.71 -3.51 10.69
N LYS A 32 3.68 -4.30 10.45
CA LYS A 32 3.34 -4.76 9.12
C LYS A 32 2.88 -3.61 8.22
N THR A 33 2.12 -2.68 8.79
CA THR A 33 1.39 -1.66 8.03
C THR A 33 2.06 -0.29 8.03
N ALA A 34 2.73 0.10 9.13
CA ALA A 34 3.35 1.42 9.21
C ALA A 34 4.57 1.56 8.28
N ASP A 35 4.69 2.72 7.64
CA ASP A 35 5.84 3.04 6.79
C ASP A 35 7.09 3.21 7.66
N PRO A 36 8.16 2.42 7.43
CA PRO A 36 9.41 2.57 8.18
C PRO A 36 10.07 3.96 8.10
N LYS A 37 9.61 4.82 7.20
CA LYS A 37 10.09 6.21 7.07
C LYS A 37 9.21 7.22 7.81
N SER A 38 8.05 6.80 8.30
CA SER A 38 7.18 7.69 9.05
C SER A 38 7.75 7.94 10.46
N SER A 39 7.53 9.15 11.00
CA SER A 39 7.93 9.47 12.38
C SER A 39 7.23 8.57 13.41
N VAL A 40 6.03 8.11 13.09
CA VAL A 40 5.25 7.23 13.96
C VAL A 40 5.88 5.83 14.10
N TYR A 41 6.66 5.40 13.09
CA TYR A 41 7.31 4.08 13.14
C TYR A 41 8.34 3.95 14.26
N ASP A 42 9.10 5.01 14.53
CA ASP A 42 10.06 5.00 15.65
C ASP A 42 9.34 4.95 16.99
N ASP A 43 8.21 5.63 17.13
CA ASP A 43 7.37 5.56 18.33
C ASP A 43 6.81 4.14 18.53
N ILE A 44 6.36 3.47 17.46
CA ILE A 44 5.92 2.06 17.51
C ILE A 44 7.06 1.16 17.99
N ARG A 45 8.27 1.34 17.47
CA ARG A 45 9.47 0.57 17.88
C ARG A 45 9.76 0.76 19.37
N GLN A 46 9.73 2.00 19.85
CA GLN A 46 9.99 2.32 21.24
C GLN A 46 8.95 1.68 22.16
N GLN A 47 7.66 1.83 21.85
CA GLN A 47 6.59 1.25 22.66
C GLN A 47 6.62 -0.29 22.65
N SER A 48 6.89 -0.90 21.51
CA SER A 48 7.08 -2.36 21.42
C SER A 48 8.25 -2.85 22.25
N ALA A 49 9.36 -2.12 22.26
CA ALA A 49 10.52 -2.48 23.08
C ALA A 49 10.20 -2.41 24.57
N LEU A 50 9.51 -1.36 25.03
CA LEU A 50 9.06 -1.21 26.42
C LEU A 50 8.10 -2.35 26.81
N PHE A 51 7.12 -2.66 25.98
CA PHE A 51 6.20 -3.77 26.22
C PHE A 51 6.93 -5.11 26.38
N LYS A 52 7.83 -5.45 25.44
CA LYS A 52 8.64 -6.68 25.51
C LYS A 52 9.50 -6.75 26.76
N PHE A 53 10.07 -5.61 27.17
CA PHE A 53 10.87 -5.54 28.40
C PHE A 53 10.00 -5.84 29.62
N SER A 54 8.85 -5.19 29.75
CA SER A 54 7.91 -5.40 30.88
C SER A 54 7.36 -6.83 30.91
N ALA A 55 7.02 -7.40 29.75
CA ALA A 55 6.57 -8.78 29.66
C ALA A 55 7.64 -9.77 30.12
N LYS A 56 8.90 -9.55 29.69
CA LYS A 56 10.06 -10.36 30.13
C LYS A 56 10.34 -10.20 31.63
N ALA A 57 10.27 -8.97 32.14
CA ALA A 57 10.49 -8.69 33.56
C ALA A 57 9.40 -9.35 34.43
N ASN A 58 8.15 -9.32 34.00
CA ASN A 58 7.06 -10.03 34.66
C ASN A 58 7.25 -11.54 34.62
N HIS A 59 7.63 -12.12 33.47
CA HIS A 59 7.92 -13.55 33.34
C HIS A 59 9.04 -14.00 34.30
N ASN A 60 10.04 -13.17 34.50
CA ASN A 60 11.14 -13.43 35.40
C ASN A 60 10.84 -13.07 36.89
N ALA A 61 9.58 -12.76 37.21
CA ALA A 61 9.14 -12.34 38.54
C ALA A 61 9.89 -11.11 39.10
N LEU A 62 10.41 -10.25 38.22
CA LEU A 62 11.13 -9.02 38.60
C LEU A 62 10.18 -7.85 38.88
N LEU A 63 8.90 -7.96 38.44
CA LEU A 63 7.86 -6.97 38.69
C LEU A 63 6.81 -7.56 39.63
N SER A 64 6.29 -6.72 40.53
CA SER A 64 5.09 -7.07 41.27
C SER A 64 3.87 -7.08 40.32
N ARG A 65 2.82 -7.80 40.68
CA ARG A 65 1.58 -7.87 39.89
C ARG A 65 0.97 -6.49 39.61
N ASP A 66 1.06 -5.59 40.59
CA ASP A 66 0.51 -4.24 40.45
C ASP A 66 1.39 -3.35 39.55
N GLN A 67 2.71 -3.51 39.62
CA GLN A 67 3.64 -2.84 38.71
C GLN A 67 3.40 -3.29 37.26
N TYR A 68 3.30 -4.59 37.03
CA TYR A 68 3.01 -5.11 35.69
C TYR A 68 1.66 -4.61 35.14
N ARG A 69 0.61 -4.60 35.96
CA ARG A 69 -0.70 -4.07 35.55
C ARG A 69 -0.60 -2.58 35.17
N LYS A 70 0.16 -1.78 35.94
CA LYS A 70 0.36 -0.37 35.65
C LYS A 70 1.07 -0.17 34.30
N GLU A 71 2.16 -0.89 34.07
CA GLU A 71 2.93 -0.81 32.82
C GLU A 71 2.09 -1.30 31.62
N TYR A 72 1.32 -2.35 31.80
CA TYR A 72 0.40 -2.85 30.78
C TYR A 72 -0.66 -1.81 30.39
N SER A 73 -1.28 -1.15 31.39
CA SER A 73 -2.24 -0.07 31.15
C SER A 73 -1.60 1.14 30.48
N GLN A 74 -0.36 1.48 30.82
CA GLN A 74 0.39 2.54 30.16
C GLN A 74 0.66 2.20 28.69
N THR A 75 1.00 0.95 28.38
CA THR A 75 1.19 0.46 27.00
C THR A 75 -0.08 0.59 26.19
N ILE A 76 -1.24 0.21 26.76
CA ILE A 76 -2.54 0.39 26.09
C ILE A 76 -2.78 1.87 25.79
N GLY A 77 -2.57 2.76 26.75
CA GLY A 77 -2.74 4.19 26.55
C GLY A 77 -1.83 4.75 25.45
N ALA A 78 -0.57 4.29 25.41
CA ALA A 78 0.39 4.67 24.38
C ALA A 78 -0.02 4.14 22.99
N LEU A 79 -0.50 2.89 22.89
CA LEU A 79 -1.00 2.33 21.63
C LEU A 79 -2.22 3.09 21.10
N LEU A 80 -3.17 3.42 21.94
CA LEU A 80 -4.33 4.21 21.55
C LEU A 80 -3.93 5.62 21.08
N ALA A 81 -2.94 6.24 21.71
CA ALA A 81 -2.39 7.51 21.28
C ALA A 81 -1.66 7.40 19.93
N LEU A 82 -0.90 6.32 19.70
CA LEU A 82 -0.25 6.04 18.44
C LEU A 82 -1.27 5.82 17.30
N LEU A 83 -2.32 5.02 17.53
CA LEU A 83 -3.37 4.80 16.54
C LEU A 83 -4.10 6.10 16.17
N LYS A 84 -4.28 6.99 17.14
CA LYS A 84 -4.89 8.31 16.91
C LYS A 84 -3.96 9.26 16.13
N ALA A 85 -2.64 9.16 16.34
CA ALA A 85 -1.64 9.98 15.67
C ALA A 85 -1.31 9.47 14.26
N LEU A 86 -1.46 8.16 14.03
CA LEU A 86 -1.18 7.50 12.76
C LEU A 86 -2.14 8.02 11.70
N LYS A 87 -1.60 8.39 10.56
CA LYS A 87 -2.37 8.84 9.39
C LYS A 87 -2.30 7.77 8.29
N GLU A 88 -3.28 7.80 7.43
CA GLU A 88 -3.33 6.93 6.26
C GLU A 88 -2.03 6.96 5.43
N ASN A 89 -1.42 8.15 5.27
CA ASN A 89 -0.15 8.32 4.56
C ASN A 89 1.07 7.73 5.29
N ASP A 90 0.94 7.41 6.57
CA ASP A 90 1.99 6.74 7.35
C ASP A 90 1.93 5.22 7.21
N CYS A 91 0.97 4.70 6.43
CA CYS A 91 0.70 3.27 6.27
C CYS A 91 1.07 2.75 4.89
N ILE A 92 1.51 1.50 4.84
CA ILE A 92 1.78 0.74 3.62
C ILE A 92 0.96 -0.56 3.71
N PHE A 93 -0.09 -0.67 2.90
CA PHE A 93 -1.01 -1.81 2.91
C PHE A 93 -0.62 -2.95 1.95
N ILE A 94 0.55 -2.85 1.33
CA ILE A 94 1.05 -3.85 0.40
C ILE A 94 2.33 -4.44 0.98
N ASP A 95 2.27 -5.70 1.43
CA ASP A 95 3.41 -6.34 2.07
C ASP A 95 4.25 -7.20 1.14
N ASP A 96 3.64 -7.94 0.23
CA ASP A 96 4.35 -8.89 -0.63
C ASP A 96 3.80 -8.81 -2.06
N ILE A 97 4.25 -7.80 -2.79
CA ILE A 97 4.03 -7.76 -4.22
C ILE A 97 5.18 -8.56 -4.84
N HIS A 98 4.91 -9.76 -5.29
CA HIS A 98 5.84 -10.58 -6.06
C HIS A 98 5.66 -10.40 -7.56
N GLU A 99 4.56 -9.76 -7.97
CA GLU A 99 4.25 -9.48 -9.35
C GLU A 99 5.17 -8.42 -9.93
N ARG A 100 5.48 -8.56 -11.20
CA ARG A 100 6.26 -7.57 -11.95
C ARG A 100 5.40 -6.35 -12.25
N ILE A 101 5.70 -5.24 -11.60
CA ILE A 101 5.00 -3.99 -11.78
C ILE A 101 5.91 -3.00 -12.49
N LEU A 102 5.39 -2.43 -13.56
CA LEU A 102 6.00 -1.33 -14.28
C LEU A 102 5.24 -0.04 -13.99
N VAL A 103 5.92 0.98 -13.53
CA VAL A 103 5.37 2.34 -13.39
C VAL A 103 5.86 3.16 -14.58
N LEU A 104 4.94 3.58 -15.42
CA LEU A 104 5.20 4.48 -16.53
C LEU A 104 4.87 5.91 -16.11
N SER A 105 5.90 6.73 -16.02
CA SER A 105 5.83 8.12 -15.57
C SER A 105 6.45 9.05 -16.59
N PHE A 106 6.47 10.33 -16.32
CA PHE A 106 7.17 11.34 -17.15
C PHE A 106 8.00 12.27 -16.23
N ALA A 107 8.95 13.01 -16.84
CA ALA A 107 9.95 13.76 -16.09
C ALA A 107 9.37 14.81 -15.12
N GLU A 108 8.23 15.39 -15.47
CA GLU A 108 7.56 16.46 -14.70
C GLU A 108 6.33 15.92 -13.92
N SER A 109 6.32 14.62 -13.62
CA SER A 109 5.21 14.01 -12.87
C SER A 109 4.98 14.70 -11.54
N LYS A 110 3.72 14.99 -11.23
CA LYS A 110 3.30 15.48 -9.91
C LYS A 110 3.22 14.37 -8.88
N ILE A 111 3.35 13.12 -9.31
CA ILE A 111 3.27 11.94 -8.46
C ILE A 111 4.67 11.53 -8.06
N ASP A 112 4.96 11.54 -6.78
CA ASP A 112 6.23 10.99 -6.27
C ASP A 112 6.16 9.47 -6.16
N TRP A 113 6.38 8.80 -7.29
CA TRP A 113 6.39 7.33 -7.37
C TRP A 113 7.45 6.69 -6.47
N THR A 114 8.55 7.40 -6.19
CA THR A 114 9.61 6.89 -5.32
C THR A 114 9.22 6.94 -3.84
N ALA A 115 8.35 7.86 -3.46
CA ALA A 115 7.73 7.89 -2.14
C ALA A 115 6.63 6.83 -2.00
N ILE A 116 5.86 6.58 -3.08
CA ILE A 116 4.83 5.54 -3.11
C ILE A 116 5.47 4.16 -3.04
N PHE A 117 6.53 3.91 -3.84
CA PHE A 117 7.27 2.65 -3.90
C PHE A 117 8.73 2.83 -3.51
N PRO A 118 9.05 2.92 -2.21
CA PRO A 118 10.43 3.03 -1.76
C PRO A 118 11.28 1.84 -2.21
N ARG A 119 12.40 2.09 -2.92
CA ARG A 119 13.27 1.04 -3.49
C ARG A 119 13.73 -0.03 -2.49
N LYS A 120 13.89 0.33 -1.21
CA LYS A 120 14.30 -0.64 -0.18
C LYS A 120 13.25 -1.73 0.06
N LYS A 121 11.95 -1.42 -0.11
CA LYS A 121 10.84 -2.36 0.08
C LYS A 121 10.35 -2.94 -1.25
N PHE A 122 10.40 -2.15 -2.31
CA PHE A 122 9.85 -2.48 -3.63
C PHE A 122 10.94 -2.46 -4.72
N SER A 123 12.04 -3.19 -4.48
CA SER A 123 13.18 -3.22 -5.43
C SER A 123 12.83 -3.83 -6.79
N HIS A 124 11.76 -4.63 -6.84
CA HIS A 124 11.26 -5.29 -8.05
C HIS A 124 10.30 -4.41 -8.88
N ILE A 125 9.82 -3.29 -8.32
CA ILE A 125 8.97 -2.35 -9.06
C ILE A 125 9.90 -1.42 -9.88
N LYS A 126 9.74 -1.46 -11.19
CA LYS A 126 10.50 -0.62 -12.11
C LYS A 126 9.72 0.67 -12.39
N ILE A 127 10.34 1.82 -12.14
CA ILE A 127 9.79 3.14 -12.46
C ILE A 127 10.58 3.68 -13.65
N VAL A 128 9.91 3.93 -14.76
CA VAL A 128 10.52 4.32 -16.03
C VAL A 128 9.80 5.54 -16.60
N ASN A 129 10.56 6.45 -17.21
CA ASN A 129 9.96 7.52 -18.01
C ASN A 129 9.43 6.95 -19.34
N TYR A 130 8.32 7.47 -19.86
CA TYR A 130 7.75 7.01 -21.14
C TYR A 130 8.76 6.99 -22.28
N ASN A 131 9.66 8.00 -22.31
CA ASN A 131 10.63 8.14 -23.35
C ASN A 131 11.82 7.18 -23.23
N ASP A 132 12.02 6.60 -22.05
CA ASP A 132 13.16 5.74 -21.72
C ASP A 132 12.77 4.25 -21.67
N VAL A 133 11.53 3.92 -22.06
CA VAL A 133 11.05 2.54 -22.09
C VAL A 133 11.80 1.76 -23.16
N VAL A 134 12.46 0.68 -22.75
CA VAL A 134 13.20 -0.22 -23.64
C VAL A 134 12.43 -1.52 -23.87
N SER A 135 12.78 -2.26 -24.94
CA SER A 135 12.10 -3.51 -25.32
C SER A 135 12.04 -4.56 -24.21
N GLU A 136 13.02 -4.56 -23.30
CA GLU A 136 13.04 -5.46 -22.14
C GLU A 136 11.91 -5.15 -21.14
N ASP A 137 11.43 -3.91 -21.10
CA ASP A 137 10.33 -3.49 -20.22
C ASP A 137 9.00 -4.07 -20.67
N TYR A 138 8.86 -4.40 -21.95
CA TYR A 138 7.65 -5.01 -22.51
C TYR A 138 7.55 -6.51 -22.25
N GLN A 139 8.66 -7.15 -21.90
CA GLN A 139 8.73 -8.61 -21.89
C GLN A 139 7.93 -9.27 -20.78
N SER A 140 7.45 -8.56 -19.77
CA SER A 140 6.57 -9.19 -18.79
C SER A 140 6.06 -8.37 -17.60
N PRO A 141 5.68 -7.09 -17.68
CA PRO A 141 4.90 -6.54 -16.60
C PRO A 141 3.53 -7.22 -16.58
N ILE A 142 3.13 -7.67 -15.40
CA ILE A 142 1.78 -8.19 -15.18
C ILE A 142 0.83 -7.03 -14.89
N ILE A 143 1.36 -5.96 -14.27
CA ILE A 143 0.63 -4.75 -13.93
C ILE A 143 1.43 -3.53 -14.40
N VAL A 144 0.75 -2.62 -15.05
CA VAL A 144 1.30 -1.33 -15.46
C VAL A 144 0.54 -0.22 -14.77
N LEU A 145 1.26 0.59 -13.99
CA LEU A 145 0.75 1.81 -13.41
C LEU A 145 1.09 2.96 -14.35
N PHE A 146 0.08 3.58 -14.90
CA PHE A 146 0.25 4.62 -15.91
C PHE A 146 -0.08 6.00 -15.33
N ASP A 147 0.89 6.91 -15.35
CA ASP A 147 0.77 8.29 -14.90
C ASP A 147 0.35 9.21 -16.06
N ASP A 148 -0.88 9.70 -16.03
CA ASP A 148 -1.45 10.59 -17.05
C ASP A 148 -1.35 12.08 -16.68
N SER A 149 -0.57 12.44 -15.70
CA SER A 149 -0.43 13.86 -15.34
C SER A 149 0.39 14.67 -16.34
N GLY A 150 0.95 14.01 -17.37
CA GLY A 150 1.78 14.62 -18.41
C GLY A 150 1.03 15.08 -19.67
N PRO A 151 1.55 16.09 -20.35
CA PRO A 151 1.04 16.47 -21.65
C PRO A 151 1.26 15.31 -22.66
N ASN A 152 0.23 14.99 -23.44
CA ASN A 152 0.28 13.93 -24.47
C ASN A 152 0.41 12.50 -23.92
N ALA A 153 0.07 12.22 -22.67
CA ALA A 153 0.14 10.88 -22.10
C ALA A 153 -0.75 9.85 -22.86
N ARG A 154 -1.90 10.28 -23.41
CA ARG A 154 -2.86 9.41 -24.10
C ARG A 154 -2.27 8.61 -25.28
N PRO A 155 -1.50 9.18 -26.24
CA PRO A 155 -0.85 8.40 -27.28
C PRO A 155 0.10 7.34 -26.77
N TYR A 156 0.89 7.66 -25.74
CA TYR A 156 1.78 6.69 -25.10
C TYR A 156 1.02 5.54 -24.47
N MET A 157 -0.07 5.82 -23.78
CA MET A 157 -0.88 4.82 -23.14
C MET A 157 -1.49 3.84 -24.15
N LEU A 158 -2.05 4.33 -25.26
CA LEU A 158 -2.57 3.48 -26.33
C LEU A 158 -1.49 2.58 -26.92
N ARG A 159 -0.31 3.16 -27.18
CA ARG A 159 0.84 2.42 -27.65
C ARG A 159 1.24 1.31 -26.67
N PHE A 160 1.40 1.62 -25.41
CA PHE A 160 1.80 0.63 -24.40
C PHE A 160 0.73 -0.45 -24.19
N ALA A 161 -0.55 -0.10 -24.30
CA ALA A 161 -1.63 -1.09 -24.25
C ALA A 161 -1.58 -2.08 -25.43
N GLU A 162 -1.19 -1.61 -26.62
CA GLU A 162 -0.99 -2.47 -27.78
C GLU A 162 0.27 -3.34 -27.66
N GLU A 163 1.35 -2.78 -27.10
CA GLU A 163 2.64 -3.48 -26.92
C GLU A 163 2.63 -4.47 -25.75
N MET A 164 1.76 -4.26 -24.75
CA MET A 164 1.62 -5.11 -23.54
C MET A 164 0.19 -5.64 -23.37
N PRO A 165 -0.36 -6.41 -24.30
CA PRO A 165 -1.79 -6.78 -24.32
C PRO A 165 -2.20 -7.68 -23.16
N LEU A 166 -1.26 -8.32 -22.47
CA LEU A 166 -1.52 -9.19 -21.32
C LEU A 166 -1.36 -8.49 -19.96
N ALA A 167 -0.91 -7.24 -19.97
CA ALA A 167 -0.74 -6.48 -18.74
C ALA A 167 -2.05 -5.85 -18.27
N HIS A 168 -2.27 -5.79 -16.96
CA HIS A 168 -3.32 -4.99 -16.36
C HIS A 168 -2.85 -3.56 -16.17
N PHE A 169 -3.61 -2.60 -16.70
CA PHE A 169 -3.29 -1.18 -16.58
C PHE A 169 -4.12 -0.54 -15.47
N LEU A 170 -3.45 0.07 -14.50
CA LEU A 170 -4.03 1.03 -13.56
C LEU A 170 -3.64 2.43 -14.00
N TYR A 171 -4.64 3.22 -14.29
CA TYR A 171 -4.49 4.53 -14.86
C TYR A 171 -4.69 5.62 -13.79
N PHE A 172 -3.76 6.55 -13.70
CA PHE A 172 -3.75 7.66 -12.74
C PHE A 172 -3.83 8.99 -13.49
N GLY A 173 -5.04 9.54 -13.62
CA GLY A 173 -5.24 10.79 -14.33
C GLY A 173 -6.64 11.37 -14.15
N GLU A 174 -6.82 12.62 -14.60
CA GLU A 174 -8.07 13.34 -14.46
C GLU A 174 -9.16 12.89 -15.45
N THR A 175 -8.76 12.44 -16.65
CA THR A 175 -9.68 11.99 -17.69
C THR A 175 -9.57 10.50 -17.92
N ASN A 176 -10.71 9.82 -18.06
CA ASN A 176 -10.73 8.40 -18.40
C ASN A 176 -10.69 8.25 -19.93
N PRO A 177 -9.54 7.96 -20.54
CA PRO A 177 -9.42 7.87 -22.01
C PRO A 177 -10.10 6.62 -22.57
N PHE A 178 -10.49 5.66 -21.72
CA PHE A 178 -11.06 4.37 -22.12
C PHE A 178 -12.59 4.32 -22.08
N THR A 179 -13.28 5.41 -21.71
CA THR A 179 -14.76 5.45 -21.78
C THR A 179 -15.27 5.16 -23.19
N GLU A 180 -14.51 5.52 -24.22
CA GLU A 180 -14.86 5.22 -25.61
C GLU A 180 -14.49 3.80 -26.04
N SER A 181 -13.38 3.25 -25.55
CA SER A 181 -12.96 1.87 -25.88
C SER A 181 -13.76 0.82 -25.12
N ARG A 182 -14.25 1.10 -23.91
CA ARG A 182 -15.23 0.24 -23.21
C ARG A 182 -16.49 -0.03 -24.04
N LYS A 183 -16.85 0.89 -24.93
CA LYS A 183 -17.97 0.70 -25.86
C LYS A 183 -17.62 -0.22 -27.02
N ARG A 184 -16.32 -0.42 -27.31
CA ARG A 184 -15.87 -1.18 -28.49
C ARG A 184 -15.58 -2.65 -28.20
N ASN A 185 -15.08 -2.98 -27.00
CA ASN A 185 -14.77 -4.36 -26.65
C ASN A 185 -14.92 -4.62 -25.14
N PRO A 186 -16.00 -5.32 -24.71
CA PRO A 186 -16.22 -5.62 -23.29
C PRO A 186 -15.13 -6.48 -22.65
N GLN A 187 -14.35 -7.23 -23.43
CA GLN A 187 -13.24 -8.05 -22.94
C GLN A 187 -12.04 -7.21 -22.55
N ASP A 188 -11.82 -6.08 -23.24
CA ASP A 188 -10.75 -5.12 -22.90
C ASP A 188 -11.08 -4.33 -21.63
N ALA A 189 -12.35 -4.27 -21.22
CA ALA A 189 -12.79 -3.54 -20.04
C ALA A 189 -12.26 -4.11 -18.72
N ALA A 190 -11.82 -5.37 -18.71
CA ALA A 190 -11.21 -6.01 -17.53
C ALA A 190 -9.74 -5.58 -17.30
N ILE A 191 -9.11 -5.02 -18.33
CA ILE A 191 -7.67 -4.70 -18.34
C ILE A 191 -7.39 -3.30 -17.77
N PHE A 192 -8.39 -2.40 -17.77
CA PHE A 192 -8.18 -1.00 -17.42
C PHE A 192 -9.05 -0.55 -16.25
N ASP A 193 -8.43 -0.20 -15.15
CA ASP A 193 -9.11 0.46 -14.04
C ASP A 193 -8.58 1.88 -13.85
N ARG A 194 -9.48 2.80 -13.48
CA ARG A 194 -9.14 4.17 -13.18
C ARG A 194 -8.92 4.35 -11.69
N CYS A 195 -7.76 4.85 -11.32
CA CYS A 195 -7.51 5.34 -9.99
C CYS A 195 -7.58 6.87 -9.97
N ALA A 196 -8.67 7.43 -9.47
CA ALA A 196 -8.76 8.86 -9.20
C ALA A 196 -7.91 9.18 -7.95
N ASN A 197 -7.15 10.28 -7.97
CA ASN A 197 -6.27 10.74 -6.89
C ASN A 197 -5.00 9.92 -6.65
N ALA A 198 -4.11 9.88 -7.63
CA ALA A 198 -2.75 9.39 -7.47
C ALA A 198 -1.89 10.17 -6.46
N ASN A 199 -2.38 11.27 -5.94
CA ASN A 199 -1.68 12.09 -4.95
C ASN A 199 -1.60 11.43 -3.57
N SER A 200 -2.34 10.34 -3.35
CA SER A 200 -2.31 9.57 -2.11
C SER A 200 -1.65 8.21 -2.34
N LYS A 201 -0.52 7.98 -1.68
CA LYS A 201 0.14 6.67 -1.58
C LYS A 201 -0.86 5.56 -1.23
N PHE A 202 -1.79 5.85 -0.33
CA PHE A 202 -2.85 4.95 0.09
C PHE A 202 -3.75 4.52 -1.07
N THR A 203 -4.22 5.45 -1.90
CA THR A 203 -5.11 5.13 -3.02
C THR A 203 -4.43 4.21 -4.03
N VAL A 204 -3.14 4.46 -4.33
CA VAL A 204 -2.37 3.61 -5.23
C VAL A 204 -2.23 2.20 -4.65
N HIS A 205 -1.87 2.11 -3.37
CA HIS A 205 -1.70 0.82 -2.69
C HIS A 205 -3.01 0.04 -2.58
N ALA A 206 -4.12 0.71 -2.22
CA ALA A 206 -5.44 0.08 -2.11
C ALA A 206 -5.88 -0.51 -3.46
N ARG A 207 -5.77 0.26 -4.53
CA ARG A 207 -6.16 -0.19 -5.87
C ARG A 207 -5.28 -1.34 -6.39
N LEU A 208 -3.99 -1.25 -6.13
CA LEU A 208 -3.08 -2.33 -6.51
C LEU A 208 -3.41 -3.63 -5.76
N ARG A 209 -3.72 -3.54 -4.46
CA ARG A 209 -4.14 -4.69 -3.67
C ARG A 209 -5.46 -5.29 -4.18
N GLU A 210 -6.47 -4.47 -4.44
CA GLU A 210 -7.74 -4.93 -5.02
C GLU A 210 -7.52 -5.69 -6.33
N LEU A 211 -6.65 -5.18 -7.20
CA LEU A 211 -6.31 -5.84 -8.46
C LEU A 211 -5.58 -7.16 -8.24
N LEU A 212 -4.63 -7.21 -7.30
CA LEU A 212 -3.89 -8.43 -6.97
C LEU A 212 -4.81 -9.51 -6.38
N GLU A 213 -5.74 -9.12 -5.50
CA GLU A 213 -6.75 -10.03 -4.96
C GLU A 213 -7.69 -10.54 -6.05
N PHE A 214 -8.15 -9.67 -6.95
CA PHE A 214 -8.97 -10.05 -8.09
C PHE A 214 -8.26 -11.10 -8.97
N ARG A 215 -7.00 -10.86 -9.32
CA ARG A 215 -6.20 -11.82 -10.11
C ARG A 215 -6.08 -13.18 -9.42
N LYS A 216 -5.88 -13.19 -8.11
CA LYS A 216 -5.79 -14.40 -7.29
C LYS A 216 -7.07 -15.22 -7.30
N ILE A 217 -8.23 -14.55 -7.20
CA ILE A 217 -9.55 -15.18 -7.14
C ILE A 217 -9.95 -15.76 -8.52
N TYR A 218 -9.67 -15.04 -9.59
CA TYR A 218 -10.12 -15.40 -10.93
C TYR A 218 -9.08 -16.14 -11.78
N GLY A 219 -7.90 -16.44 -11.18
CA GLY A 219 -6.86 -17.22 -11.88
C GLY A 219 -6.35 -16.55 -13.16
N VAL A 220 -6.41 -15.21 -13.23
CA VAL A 220 -5.95 -14.47 -14.40
C VAL A 220 -4.42 -14.50 -14.41
N PRO A 221 -3.78 -15.01 -15.47
CA PRO A 221 -2.33 -15.15 -15.55
C PRO A 221 -1.60 -13.81 -15.50
#